data_97aac341fc159f82aa566b301fb61e8e
#
_entry.id   97aac341fc159f82aa566b301fb61e8e
#
_cell.length_a   1.000
_cell.length_b   1.000
_cell.length_c   1.000
_cell.angle_alpha   90.00
_cell.angle_beta   90.00
_cell.angle_gamma   90.00
#
_symmetry.space_group_name_H-M   'P 1'
#
loop_
_entity.id
_entity.type
_entity.pdbx_description
1 polymer ?
#
loop_
_entity_poly.entity_id
_entity_poly.type
_entity_poly.pdbx_seq_one_letter_code
_entity_poly.pdbx_strand_id
1 'polypeptide(L)'
;MNNAGKNMYEKLTIRDKFMFGKVTKNPVIAQKMADLLTPVEMGEVKGVEREKFLQHRNSSKYVKLDMYLEDENGRVVDTEMQNKSQNRVVQEELPLRVRYYQGMIDQEILSSGTDYIFLKETYIIFICTYDPFEIMLCIYDA
;
A
#
# COMPACT_ATOMS: atom_id res chain seq x y z
N MET A 1 8.14 -24.32 -31.11
CA MET A 1 7.63 -23.06 -30.54
C MET A 1 7.28 -23.28 -29.08
N ASN A 2 8.00 -22.62 -28.19
CA ASN A 2 8.02 -22.95 -26.76
C ASN A 2 6.72 -22.62 -26.03
N ASN A 3 6.02 -23.66 -25.56
CA ASN A 3 4.87 -23.55 -24.65
C ASN A 3 5.23 -23.14 -23.21
N ALA A 4 6.49 -22.83 -22.92
CA ALA A 4 6.96 -22.47 -21.58
C ALA A 4 6.50 -21.07 -21.13
N GLY A 5 6.27 -20.14 -22.06
CA GLY A 5 5.89 -18.76 -21.73
C GLY A 5 4.42 -18.59 -21.35
N LYS A 6 3.51 -19.41 -21.88
CA LYS A 6 2.08 -19.31 -21.59
C LYS A 6 1.71 -19.76 -20.17
N ASN A 7 2.46 -20.73 -19.63
CA ASN A 7 2.15 -21.33 -18.33
C ASN A 7 2.62 -20.50 -17.12
N MET A 8 3.47 -19.51 -17.32
CA MET A 8 3.98 -18.69 -16.21
C MET A 8 2.98 -17.60 -15.78
N TYR A 9 2.25 -17.03 -16.75
CA TYR A 9 1.28 -15.98 -16.48
C TYR A 9 -0.06 -16.50 -15.92
N GLU A 10 -0.41 -17.76 -16.22
CA GLU A 10 -1.62 -18.41 -15.71
C GLU A 10 -1.57 -18.71 -14.19
N LYS A 11 -0.37 -18.65 -13.57
CA LYS A 11 -0.15 -18.90 -12.15
C LYS A 11 -0.04 -17.63 -11.31
N LEU A 12 0.00 -16.44 -11.95
CA LEU A 12 0.10 -15.18 -11.26
C LEU A 12 -1.25 -14.82 -10.64
N THR A 13 -1.24 -14.50 -9.36
CA THR A 13 -2.40 -14.04 -8.61
C THR A 13 -2.17 -12.60 -8.15
N ILE A 14 -3.19 -11.97 -7.57
CA ILE A 14 -3.08 -10.62 -7.00
C ILE A 14 -2.04 -10.51 -5.87
N ARG A 15 -1.62 -11.65 -5.30
CA ARG A 15 -0.51 -11.71 -4.32
C ARG A 15 0.85 -11.37 -4.93
N ASP A 16 0.99 -11.55 -6.24
CA ASP A 16 2.18 -11.14 -6.96
C ASP A 16 2.20 -9.61 -7.09
N LYS A 17 3.32 -8.99 -6.71
CA LYS A 17 3.44 -7.52 -6.72
C LYS A 17 3.25 -6.91 -8.11
N PHE A 18 3.67 -7.63 -9.16
CA PHE A 18 3.47 -7.20 -10.53
C PHE A 18 1.98 -7.20 -10.90
N MET A 19 1.26 -8.29 -10.57
CA MET A 19 -0.17 -8.40 -10.81
C MET A 19 -0.97 -7.41 -9.96
N PHE A 20 -0.63 -7.28 -8.67
CA PHE A 20 -1.22 -6.27 -7.80
C PHE A 20 -1.10 -4.88 -8.42
N GLY A 21 0.10 -4.51 -8.83
CA GLY A 21 0.33 -3.25 -9.48
C GLY A 21 -0.38 -3.09 -10.83
N LYS A 22 -0.56 -4.15 -11.61
CA LYS A 22 -1.33 -4.10 -12.87
C LYS A 22 -2.81 -3.85 -12.62
N VAL A 23 -3.38 -4.56 -11.67
CA VAL A 23 -4.80 -4.48 -11.32
C VAL A 23 -5.14 -3.13 -10.71
N THR A 24 -4.34 -2.65 -9.77
CA THR A 24 -4.56 -1.38 -9.07
C THR A 24 -4.27 -0.14 -9.91
N LYS A 25 -3.68 -0.30 -11.09
CA LYS A 25 -3.56 0.78 -12.07
C LYS A 25 -4.93 1.25 -12.61
N ASN A 26 -5.93 0.37 -12.57
CA ASN A 26 -7.28 0.71 -12.96
C ASN A 26 -7.93 1.58 -11.88
N PRO A 27 -8.32 2.84 -12.17
CA PRO A 27 -8.84 3.76 -11.16
C PRO A 27 -10.15 3.27 -10.51
N VAL A 28 -10.98 2.54 -11.25
CA VAL A 28 -12.21 1.95 -10.71
C VAL A 28 -11.91 0.89 -9.66
N ILE A 29 -10.89 0.07 -9.90
CA ILE A 29 -10.46 -0.96 -8.95
C ILE A 29 -9.81 -0.30 -7.74
N ALA A 30 -8.95 0.68 -7.95
CA ALA A 30 -8.30 1.43 -6.88
C ALA A 30 -9.33 2.12 -5.98
N GLN A 31 -10.36 2.75 -6.56
CA GLN A 31 -11.48 3.34 -5.81
C GLN A 31 -12.18 2.31 -4.93
N LYS A 32 -12.59 1.18 -5.53
CA LYS A 32 -13.26 0.11 -4.77
C LYS A 32 -12.39 -0.48 -3.66
N MET A 33 -11.10 -0.61 -3.90
CA MET A 33 -10.18 -1.08 -2.87
C MET A 33 -10.08 -0.07 -1.72
N ALA A 34 -9.95 1.21 -2.03
CA ALA A 34 -9.93 2.25 -1.01
C ALA A 34 -11.23 2.25 -0.17
N ASP A 35 -12.39 2.19 -0.82
CA ASP A 35 -13.69 2.13 -0.14
C ASP A 35 -13.85 0.90 0.77
N LEU A 36 -13.29 -0.24 0.37
CA LEU A 36 -13.38 -1.48 1.15
C LEU A 36 -12.38 -1.55 2.31
N LEU A 37 -11.20 -0.96 2.14
CA LEU A 37 -10.08 -1.13 3.06
C LEU A 37 -9.94 0.01 4.08
N THR A 38 -10.56 1.16 3.82
CA THR A 38 -10.56 2.28 4.77
C THR A 38 -11.80 2.26 5.65
N PRO A 39 -11.71 2.73 6.91
CA PRO A 39 -12.86 2.79 7.82
C PRO A 39 -13.78 3.99 7.55
N VAL A 40 -13.51 4.76 6.51
CA VAL A 40 -14.25 5.98 6.15
C VAL A 40 -14.72 5.89 4.71
N GLU A 41 -15.79 6.62 4.39
CA GLU A 41 -16.23 6.79 3.02
C GLU A 41 -15.23 7.67 2.27
N MET A 42 -14.61 7.11 1.25
CA MET A 42 -13.64 7.80 0.42
C MET A 42 -14.35 8.69 -0.61
N GLY A 43 -13.78 9.84 -0.86
CA GLY A 43 -14.14 10.67 -2.01
C GLY A 43 -13.63 10.07 -3.33
N GLU A 44 -13.91 10.75 -4.43
CA GLU A 44 -13.44 10.31 -5.75
C GLU A 44 -11.91 10.31 -5.79
N VAL A 45 -11.31 9.19 -6.21
CA VAL A 45 -9.87 9.04 -6.36
C VAL A 45 -9.38 9.86 -7.54
N LYS A 46 -8.52 10.83 -7.29
CA LYS A 46 -7.97 11.74 -8.31
C LYS A 46 -6.89 11.09 -9.17
N GLY A 47 -6.16 10.16 -8.61
CA GLY A 47 -5.08 9.49 -9.31
C GLY A 47 -4.47 8.37 -8.48
N VAL A 48 -3.85 7.43 -9.15
CA VAL A 48 -3.14 6.30 -8.53
C VAL A 48 -1.69 6.33 -8.99
N GLU A 49 -0.77 6.47 -8.05
CA GLU A 49 0.66 6.32 -8.29
C GLU A 49 1.10 4.92 -7.85
N ARG A 50 1.75 4.22 -8.75
CA ARG A 50 2.35 2.93 -8.49
C ARG A 50 3.83 3.06 -8.29
N GLU A 51 4.35 2.24 -7.38
CA GLU A 51 5.79 2.21 -7.13
C GLU A 51 6.33 3.62 -6.84
N LYS A 52 5.54 4.42 -6.11
CA LYS A 52 5.94 5.77 -5.71
C LYS A 52 7.19 5.69 -4.84
N PHE A 53 8.24 6.35 -5.30
CA PHE A 53 9.52 6.35 -4.60
C PHE A 53 9.64 7.59 -3.72
N LEU A 54 9.92 7.39 -2.44
CA LEU A 54 10.14 8.46 -1.47
C LEU A 54 11.54 8.34 -0.86
N GLN A 55 12.32 9.41 -0.98
CA GLN A 55 13.61 9.54 -0.34
C GLN A 55 13.94 11.02 -0.12
N HIS A 56 13.93 11.45 1.14
CA HIS A 56 14.10 12.88 1.46
C HIS A 56 15.58 13.31 1.60
N ARG A 57 16.48 12.35 1.82
CA ARG A 57 17.94 12.58 1.87
C ARG A 57 18.66 11.40 1.22
N ASN A 58 19.79 11.67 0.56
CA ASN A 58 20.60 10.62 -0.08
C ASN A 58 21.05 9.51 0.87
N SER A 59 21.22 9.84 2.15
CA SER A 59 21.62 8.87 3.19
C SER A 59 20.47 8.22 3.93
N SER A 60 19.20 8.65 3.68
CA SER A 60 18.05 8.06 4.33
C SER A 60 17.58 6.80 3.60
N LYS A 61 16.98 5.88 4.37
CA LYS A 61 16.31 4.72 3.80
C LYS A 61 15.18 5.18 2.92
N TYR A 62 15.16 4.76 1.65
CA TYR A 62 14.06 5.03 0.75
C TYR A 62 12.86 4.12 1.03
N VAL A 63 11.70 4.56 0.63
CA VAL A 63 10.46 3.78 0.62
C VAL A 63 9.94 3.73 -0.81
N LYS A 64 9.46 2.58 -1.21
CA LYS A 64 8.77 2.37 -2.48
C LYS A 64 7.37 1.89 -2.16
N LEU A 65 6.38 2.75 -2.37
CA LEU A 65 4.98 2.48 -2.08
C LEU A 65 4.37 1.68 -3.25
N ASP A 66 3.67 0.60 -2.95
CA ASP A 66 3.10 -0.28 -3.99
C ASP A 66 1.93 0.40 -4.72
N MET A 67 0.98 0.95 -3.98
CA MET A 67 -0.14 1.72 -4.50
C MET A 67 -0.42 2.93 -3.61
N TYR A 68 -0.18 4.12 -4.12
CA TYR A 68 -0.47 5.38 -3.45
C TYR A 68 -1.58 6.12 -4.20
N LEU A 69 -2.59 6.57 -3.49
CA LEU A 69 -3.67 7.36 -4.06
C LEU A 69 -4.09 8.50 -3.14
N GLU A 70 -4.72 9.50 -3.74
CA GLU A 70 -5.34 10.62 -3.04
C GLU A 70 -6.77 10.79 -3.56
N ASP A 71 -7.72 11.03 -2.65
CA ASP A 71 -9.09 11.35 -3.01
C ASP A 71 -9.31 12.87 -3.17
N GLU A 72 -10.50 13.26 -3.63
CA GLU A 72 -10.90 14.65 -3.81
C GLU A 72 -10.90 15.48 -2.51
N ASN A 73 -11.01 14.81 -1.36
CA ASN A 73 -10.99 15.43 -0.03
C ASN A 73 -9.56 15.58 0.51
N GLY A 74 -8.55 15.15 -0.24
CA GLY A 74 -7.16 15.20 0.16
C GLY A 74 -6.73 14.08 1.11
N ARG A 75 -7.54 13.02 1.27
CA ARG A 75 -7.14 11.83 2.02
C ARG A 75 -6.18 10.98 1.20
N VAL A 76 -5.20 10.44 1.87
CA VAL A 76 -4.15 9.61 1.26
C VAL A 76 -4.34 8.15 1.67
N VAL A 77 -4.25 7.25 0.72
CA VAL A 77 -4.22 5.80 0.98
C VAL A 77 -2.99 5.19 0.32
N ASP A 78 -2.19 4.53 1.13
CA ASP A 78 -1.09 3.69 0.69
C ASP A 78 -1.43 2.23 0.96
N THR A 79 -1.44 1.40 -0.07
CA THR A 79 -1.77 -0.02 0.05
C THR A 79 -0.62 -0.88 -0.43
N GLU A 80 -0.14 -1.72 0.47
CA GLU A 80 1.02 -2.58 0.30
C GLU A 80 0.61 -4.05 0.24
N MET A 81 1.16 -4.80 -0.72
CA MET A 81 1.01 -6.25 -0.76
C MET A 81 2.18 -6.92 -0.03
N GLN A 82 1.90 -7.50 1.12
CA GLN A 82 2.89 -8.16 1.96
C GLN A 82 2.73 -9.68 1.90
N ASN A 83 3.61 -10.32 1.16
CA ASN A 83 3.68 -11.77 1.11
C ASN A 83 4.40 -12.33 2.34
N LYS A 84 4.05 -13.56 2.72
CA LYS A 84 4.73 -14.28 3.80
C LYS A 84 6.22 -14.39 3.49
N SER A 85 7.03 -13.97 4.44
CA SER A 85 8.47 -14.15 4.43
C SER A 85 8.85 -15.27 5.39
N GLN A 86 9.86 -16.05 5.05
CA GLN A 86 10.48 -16.99 6.00
C GLN A 86 11.35 -16.26 7.03
N ASN A 87 11.67 -15.00 6.77
CA ASN A 87 12.43 -14.17 7.70
C ASN A 87 11.49 -13.55 8.73
N ARG A 88 11.56 -14.05 9.97
CA ARG A 88 10.75 -13.57 11.10
C ARG A 88 10.94 -12.09 11.38
N VAL A 89 12.14 -11.56 11.19
CA VAL A 89 12.47 -10.15 11.41
C VAL A 89 11.58 -9.24 10.55
N VAL A 90 11.29 -9.62 9.31
CA VAL A 90 10.41 -8.85 8.41
C VAL A 90 8.99 -8.75 8.96
N GLN A 91 8.50 -9.78 9.65
CA GLN A 91 7.17 -9.79 10.24
C GLN A 91 7.12 -8.92 11.51
N GLU A 92 8.13 -9.01 12.36
CA GLU A 92 8.26 -8.22 13.59
C GLU A 92 8.44 -6.72 13.30
N GLU A 93 9.05 -6.38 12.18
CA GLU A 93 9.26 -4.99 11.76
C GLU A 93 8.02 -4.31 11.14
N LEU A 94 6.93 -5.04 10.88
CA LEU A 94 5.78 -4.48 10.17
C LEU A 94 5.22 -3.21 10.84
N PRO A 95 4.99 -3.15 12.17
CA PRO A 95 4.53 -1.92 12.82
C PRO A 95 5.54 -0.77 12.73
N LEU A 96 6.84 -1.07 12.74
CA LEU A 96 7.89 -0.07 12.59
C LEU A 96 7.95 0.47 11.16
N ARG A 97 7.69 -0.38 10.18
CA ARG A 97 7.57 0.03 8.76
C ARG A 97 6.38 0.97 8.57
N VAL A 98 5.22 0.65 9.13
CA VAL A 98 4.04 1.53 9.07
C VAL A 98 4.37 2.92 9.60
N ARG A 99 5.01 2.99 10.76
CA ARG A 99 5.43 4.28 11.34
C ARG A 99 6.41 5.03 10.46
N TYR A 100 7.36 4.33 9.86
CA TYR A 100 8.35 4.94 8.98
C TYR A 100 7.72 5.45 7.68
N TYR A 101 6.81 4.67 7.09
CA TYR A 101 6.06 5.05 5.88
C TYR A 101 5.21 6.29 6.13
N GLN A 102 4.52 6.36 7.27
CA GLN A 102 3.76 7.55 7.67
C GLN A 102 4.65 8.79 7.69
N GLY A 103 5.80 8.72 8.35
CA GLY A 103 6.74 9.85 8.41
C GLY A 103 7.27 10.28 7.04
N MET A 104 7.49 9.33 6.13
CA MET A 104 7.93 9.62 4.76
C MET A 104 6.83 10.29 3.94
N ILE A 105 5.59 9.85 4.08
CA ILE A 105 4.42 10.45 3.41
C ILE A 105 4.17 11.85 3.96
N ASP A 106 4.22 12.04 5.27
CA ASP A 106 4.04 13.36 5.90
C ASP A 106 5.09 14.36 5.44
N GLN A 107 6.34 13.95 5.29
CA GLN A 107 7.41 14.80 4.76
C GLN A 107 7.22 15.14 3.27
N GLU A 108 6.63 14.24 2.50
CA GLU A 108 6.27 14.50 1.10
C GLU A 108 5.14 15.54 0.99
N ILE A 109 4.17 15.46 1.90
CA ILE A 109 3.00 16.35 1.93
C ILE A 109 3.37 17.75 2.41
N LEU A 110 4.17 17.85 3.49
CA LEU A 110 4.56 19.13 4.07
C LEU A 110 5.90 19.63 3.57
N SER A 111 5.87 20.71 2.83
CA SER A 111 7.08 21.47 2.50
C SER A 111 7.59 22.27 3.70
N SER A 112 8.88 22.61 3.67
CA SER A 112 9.47 23.51 4.68
C SER A 112 8.72 24.84 4.76
N GLY A 113 8.37 25.26 5.98
CA GLY A 113 7.63 26.50 6.24
C GLY A 113 6.12 26.39 6.08
N THR A 114 5.59 25.19 5.81
CA THR A 114 4.15 24.93 5.75
C THR A 114 3.61 24.58 7.14
N ASP A 115 2.42 25.09 7.49
CA ASP A 115 1.77 24.80 8.77
C ASP A 115 1.31 23.34 8.86
N TYR A 116 1.37 22.75 10.04
CA TYR A 116 0.97 21.36 10.30
C TYR A 116 -0.51 21.07 10.02
N ILE A 117 -1.36 22.10 9.97
CA ILE A 117 -2.77 21.95 9.60
C ILE A 117 -2.99 21.40 8.19
N PHE A 118 -1.96 21.47 7.32
CA PHE A 118 -1.99 20.92 5.98
C PHE A 118 -1.59 19.44 5.90
N LEU A 119 -1.28 18.80 7.04
CA LEU A 119 -1.15 17.34 7.06
C LEU A 119 -2.47 16.71 6.63
N LYS A 120 -2.34 15.66 5.82
CA LYS A 120 -3.49 14.93 5.27
C LYS A 120 -3.82 13.74 6.15
N GLU A 121 -5.11 13.41 6.21
CA GLU A 121 -5.55 12.14 6.75
C GLU A 121 -4.98 11.02 5.89
N THR A 122 -4.22 10.11 6.49
CA THR A 122 -3.48 9.08 5.77
C THR A 122 -3.78 7.70 6.32
N TYR A 123 -4.06 6.76 5.43
CA TYR A 123 -4.27 5.34 5.72
C TYR A 123 -3.16 4.52 5.09
N ILE A 124 -2.46 3.75 5.89
CA ILE A 124 -1.43 2.81 5.42
C ILE A 124 -1.93 1.40 5.68
N ILE A 125 -2.13 0.64 4.60
CA ILE A 125 -2.81 -0.65 4.62
C ILE A 125 -1.85 -1.71 4.09
N PHE A 126 -1.58 -2.73 4.89
CA PHE A 126 -0.84 -3.91 4.47
C PHE A 126 -1.79 -5.08 4.27
N ILE A 127 -1.93 -5.53 3.02
CA ILE A 127 -2.65 -6.77 2.70
C ILE A 127 -1.68 -7.92 2.88
N CYS A 128 -1.78 -8.62 4.00
CA CYS A 128 -0.89 -9.71 4.34
C CYS A 128 -1.45 -11.05 3.85
N THR A 129 -0.60 -11.87 3.20
CA THR A 129 -0.96 -13.25 2.82
C THR A 129 -0.75 -14.25 3.96
N TYR A 130 -0.52 -13.77 5.17
CA TYR A 130 -0.29 -14.51 6.40
C TYR A 130 -0.82 -13.68 7.57
N ASP A 131 -0.99 -14.32 8.74
CA ASP A 131 -1.30 -13.61 9.97
C ASP A 131 -0.02 -13.02 10.59
N PRO A 132 0.21 -11.70 10.52
CA PRO A 132 1.45 -11.09 10.99
C PRO A 132 1.55 -11.03 12.53
N PHE A 133 0.42 -11.14 13.22
CA PHE A 133 0.34 -10.99 14.69
C PHE A 133 -0.05 -12.28 15.41
N GLU A 134 -0.25 -13.38 14.66
CA GLU A 134 -0.70 -14.67 15.20
C GLU A 134 -2.03 -14.55 15.98
N ILE A 135 -2.88 -13.59 15.57
CA ILE A 135 -4.21 -13.39 16.14
C ILE A 135 -5.22 -14.06 15.21
N MET A 136 -5.67 -15.26 15.59
CA MET A 136 -6.76 -15.92 14.87
C MET A 136 -8.08 -15.18 15.12
N LEU A 137 -8.39 -14.21 14.27
CA LEU A 137 -9.73 -13.66 14.13
C LEU A 137 -10.51 -14.58 13.19
N CYS A 138 -11.22 -15.54 13.74
CA CYS A 138 -12.26 -16.24 12.98
C CYS A 138 -13.47 -15.32 12.86
N ILE A 139 -13.61 -14.65 11.72
CA ILE A 139 -14.87 -14.00 11.37
C ILE A 139 -15.77 -15.11 10.84
N TYR A 140 -16.67 -15.57 11.66
CA TYR A 140 -17.79 -16.40 11.21
C TYR A 140 -18.91 -15.45 10.82
N ASP A 141 -19.16 -15.32 9.52
CA ASP A 141 -20.45 -14.81 9.03
C ASP A 141 -21.51 -15.83 9.41
N ALA A 142 -22.39 -15.41 10.28
CA ALA A 142 -23.59 -16.17 10.64
C ALA A 142 -24.69 -15.91 9.60
#